data_4cb008706226f3db7220ba915335ada7
#
_entry.id   4cb008706226f3db7220ba915335ada7
#
_cell.length_a   1.000
_cell.length_b   1.000
_cell.length_c   1.000
_cell.angle_alpha   90.00
_cell.angle_beta   90.00
_cell.angle_gamma   90.00
#
_symmetry.space_group_name_H-M   'P 1'
#
loop_
_entity.id
_entity.type
_entity.pdbx_description
1 polymer ?
#
loop_
_entity_poly.entity_id
_entity_poly.type
_entity_poly.pdbx_seq_one_letter_code
_entity_poly.pdbx_strand_id
1 'polypeptide(L)' 'MKKQYSVIVGNVGAVFYSNNKKDAIAIYKEYVKMSDSSKGRVGGEDVALFCDDEPLYEYFGALHNDN' A
#
# COMPACT_ATOMS: atom_id res chain seq x y z
N MET A 1 -3.96 -22.96 -6.92
CA MET A 1 -3.06 -22.43 -5.92
C MET A 1 -3.44 -21.01 -5.60
N LYS A 2 -3.38 -20.69 -4.32
CA LYS A 2 -3.79 -19.38 -3.86
C LYS A 2 -2.62 -18.42 -3.88
N LYS A 3 -2.88 -17.23 -4.38
CA LYS A 3 -1.89 -16.18 -4.35
C LYS A 3 -2.02 -15.41 -3.06
N GLN A 4 -0.92 -14.88 -2.57
CA GLN A 4 -0.94 -14.07 -1.39
C GLN A 4 -0.65 -12.63 -1.75
N TYR A 5 -1.53 -11.75 -1.30
CA TYR A 5 -1.38 -10.32 -1.53
C TYR A 5 -0.95 -9.66 -0.24
N SER A 6 -0.08 -8.68 -0.37
CA SER A 6 0.36 -7.93 0.80
C SER A 6 0.40 -6.45 0.48
N VAL A 7 0.05 -5.65 1.47
CA VAL A 7 0.11 -4.20 1.36
C VAL A 7 1.25 -3.74 2.25
N ILE A 8 2.18 -3.00 1.67
CA ILE A 8 3.40 -2.57 2.36
C ILE A 8 3.48 -1.05 2.34
N VAL A 9 3.74 -0.48 3.51
CA VAL A 9 3.92 0.96 3.66
C VAL A 9 5.39 1.22 3.99
N GLY A 10 5.97 2.19 3.31
CA GLY A 10 7.41 2.41 3.30
C GLY A 10 8.12 2.30 4.63
N ASN A 11 7.75 3.10 5.60
CA ASN A 11 8.42 3.09 6.89
C ASN A 11 7.76 2.20 7.94
N VAL A 12 6.62 1.62 7.59
CA VAL A 12 5.86 0.81 8.54
C VAL A 12 6.08 -0.67 8.28
N GLY A 13 6.21 -1.06 7.03
CA GLY A 13 6.35 -2.43 6.64
C GLY A 13 5.03 -3.00 6.17
N ALA A 14 4.92 -4.32 6.19
CA ALA A 14 3.70 -4.99 5.75
C ALA A 14 2.59 -4.74 6.76
N VAL A 15 1.46 -4.21 6.28
CA VAL A 15 0.35 -3.86 7.16
C VAL A 15 -0.86 -4.74 6.93
N PHE A 16 -0.88 -5.52 5.86
CA PHE A 16 -2.05 -6.33 5.55
C PHE A 16 -1.67 -7.47 4.62
N TYR A 17 -2.23 -8.64 4.87
CA TYR A 17 -2.06 -9.82 4.03
C TYR A 17 -3.42 -10.42 3.74
N SER A 18 -3.60 -10.91 2.52
CA SER A 18 -4.86 -11.55 2.15
C SER A 18 -4.64 -12.46 0.95
N ASN A 19 -5.48 -13.47 0.83
CA ASN A 19 -5.53 -14.28 -0.38
C ASN A 19 -6.57 -13.73 -1.36
N ASN A 20 -7.31 -12.73 -0.94
CA ASN A 20 -8.38 -12.14 -1.75
C ASN A 20 -7.90 -10.83 -2.35
N LYS A 21 -7.84 -10.82 -3.68
CA LYS A 21 -7.33 -9.65 -4.40
C LYS A 21 -8.18 -8.41 -4.13
N LYS A 22 -9.49 -8.58 -4.10
CA LYS A 22 -10.39 -7.44 -3.87
C LYS A 22 -10.17 -6.80 -2.52
N ASP A 23 -10.01 -7.63 -1.49
CA ASP A 23 -9.77 -7.11 -0.16
C ASP A 23 -8.44 -6.37 -0.11
N ALA A 24 -7.42 -6.95 -0.73
CA ALA A 24 -6.09 -6.34 -0.73
C ALA A 24 -6.11 -5.00 -1.44
N ILE A 25 -6.79 -4.92 -2.57
CA ILE A 25 -6.88 -3.67 -3.32
C ILE A 25 -7.62 -2.62 -2.51
N ALA A 26 -8.69 -3.02 -1.83
CA ALA A 26 -9.45 -2.09 -1.00
C ALA A 26 -8.57 -1.49 0.10
N ILE A 27 -7.80 -2.36 0.77
CA ILE A 27 -6.90 -1.90 1.83
C ILE A 27 -5.78 -1.03 1.26
N TYR A 28 -5.23 -1.44 0.11
CA TYR A 28 -4.20 -0.65 -0.53
C TYR A 28 -4.71 0.77 -0.81
N LYS A 29 -5.91 0.88 -1.36
CA LYS A 29 -6.48 2.20 -1.67
C LYS A 29 -6.68 3.04 -0.42
N GLU A 30 -7.04 2.41 0.69
CA GLU A 30 -7.21 3.13 1.94
C GLU A 30 -5.89 3.72 2.41
N TYR A 31 -4.82 2.94 2.33
CA TYR A 31 -3.52 3.43 2.75
C TYR A 31 -2.98 4.50 1.82
N VAL A 32 -3.27 4.38 0.52
CA VAL A 32 -2.89 5.42 -0.42
C VAL A 32 -3.59 6.74 -0.05
N LYS A 33 -4.87 6.64 0.31
CA LYS A 33 -5.63 7.80 0.72
C LYS A 33 -5.02 8.45 1.96
N MET A 34 -4.63 7.64 2.93
CA MET A 34 -4.02 8.16 4.14
C MET A 34 -2.69 8.82 3.84
N SER A 35 -1.90 8.22 2.97
CA SER A 35 -0.63 8.79 2.58
C SER A 35 -0.81 10.12 1.86
N ASP A 36 -1.77 10.15 0.95
CA ASP A 36 -2.07 11.36 0.18
C ASP A 36 -2.56 12.48 1.08
N SER A 37 -3.29 12.13 2.13
CA SER A 37 -3.82 13.12 3.07
C SER A 37 -2.78 13.57 4.09
N SER A 38 -1.62 12.95 4.09
CA SER A 38 -0.54 13.27 5.05
C SER A 38 -0.99 13.12 6.48
N LYS A 39 -1.77 12.07 6.75
CA LYS A 39 -2.29 11.84 8.09
C LYS A 39 -1.57 10.70 8.78
N GLY A 40 -1.27 10.90 10.05
CA GLY A 40 -0.69 9.87 10.88
C GLY A 40 0.64 9.39 10.37
N ARG A 41 0.95 8.15 10.71
CA ARG A 41 2.25 7.57 10.38
C ARG A 41 2.38 7.19 8.92
N VAL A 42 1.26 7.14 8.22
CA VAL A 42 1.24 6.78 6.81
C VAL A 42 1.39 7.99 5.91
N GLY A 43 1.24 9.19 6.47
CA GLY A 43 1.27 10.40 5.68
C GLY A 43 2.58 10.57 4.93
N GLY A 44 2.50 10.70 3.62
CA GLY A 44 3.66 10.91 2.78
C GLY A 44 4.47 9.67 2.49
N GLU A 45 4.07 8.51 2.98
CA GLU A 45 4.81 7.27 2.77
C GLU A 45 4.44 6.58 1.46
N ASP A 46 5.35 5.80 0.95
CA ASP A 46 5.05 4.98 -0.22
C ASP A 46 4.17 3.80 0.20
N VAL A 47 3.26 3.42 -0.69
CA VAL A 47 2.37 2.29 -0.44
C VAL A 47 2.46 1.37 -1.65
N ALA A 48 2.57 0.08 -1.40
CA ALA A 48 2.66 -0.89 -2.49
C ALA A 48 1.78 -2.09 -2.20
N LEU A 49 1.24 -2.65 -3.27
CA LEU A 49 0.49 -3.90 -3.20
C LEU A 49 1.27 -4.96 -3.95
N PHE A 50 1.65 -6.01 -3.26
CA PHE A 50 2.40 -7.10 -3.85
C PHE A 50 1.51 -8.33 -4.00
N CYS A 51 1.76 -9.09 -5.05
CA CYS A 51 1.15 -10.40 -5.25
C CYS A 51 2.28 -11.41 -5.28
N ASP A 52 2.35 -12.24 -4.23
CA ASP A 52 3.48 -13.13 -3.99
C ASP A 52 4.74 -12.27 -3.86
N ASP A 53 5.61 -12.19 -4.73
CA ASP A 53 6.79 -11.33 -4.60
C ASP A 53 6.86 -10.29 -5.70
N GLU A 54 5.74 -10.08 -6.39
CA GLU A 54 5.71 -9.15 -7.50
C GLU A 54 4.84 -7.94 -7.18
N PRO A 55 5.34 -6.73 -7.41
CA PRO A 55 4.53 -5.54 -7.18
C PRO A 55 3.44 -5.43 -8.24
N LEU A 56 2.19 -5.25 -7.79
CA LEU A 56 1.08 -5.02 -8.68
C LEU A 56 0.79 -3.55 -8.82
N TYR A 57 0.79 -2.83 -7.71
CA TYR A 57 0.52 -1.40 -7.69
C TYR A 57 1.51 -0.73 -6.75
N GLU A 58 1.92 0.48 -7.11
CA GLU A 58 2.83 1.25 -6.28
C GLU A 58 2.37 2.69 -6.26
N TYR A 59 2.40 3.28 -5.07
CA TYR A 59 2.09 4.69 -4.90
C TYR A 59 3.29 5.33 -4.20
N PHE A 60 3.82 6.37 -4.81
CA PHE A 60 5.00 7.04 -4.28
C PHE A 60 4.58 8.34 -3.61
N GLY A 61 4.42 8.26 -2.30
CA GLY A 61 3.93 9.39 -1.53
C GLY A 61 4.81 10.61 -1.63
N ALA A 62 6.12 10.39 -1.65
CA ALA A 62 7.05 11.51 -1.72
C ALA A 62 6.87 12.30 -3.01
N LEU A 63 6.55 11.63 -4.11
CA LEU A 63 6.35 12.30 -5.38
C LEU A 63 5.07 13.13 -5.39
N HIS A 64 4.04 12.62 -4.72
CA HIS A 64 2.75 13.30 -4.72
C HIS A 64 2.68 14.43 -3.72
N ASN A 65 3.54 14.41 -2.72
CA ASN A 65 3.57 15.44 -1.69
C ASN A 65 4.66 16.46 -1.92
N ASP A 66 5.24 16.44 -3.08
CA ASP A 66 6.29 17.37 -3.43
C ASP A 66 5.68 18.68 -3.91
N ASN A 67 5.97 19.73 -3.21
CA ASN A 67 5.51 21.06 -3.58
C ASN A 67 6.66 21.98 -3.74
#